data_83963e2a5257d9242540d71d95606e72
#
_entry.id   83963e2a5257d9242540d71d95606e72
#
_cell.length_a   1.000
_cell.length_b   1.000
_cell.length_c   1.000
_cell.angle_alpha   90.00
_cell.angle_beta   90.00
_cell.angle_gamma   90.00
#
_symmetry.space_group_name_H-M   'P 1'
#
loop_
_entity.id
_entity.type
_entity.pdbx_description
1 polymer ?
#
loop_
_entity_poly.entity_id
_entity_poly.type
_entity_poly.pdbx_seq_one_letter_code
_entity_poly.pdbx_strand_id
1 'polypeptide(L)'
;KCAASSSDSVPVKVEQRLREKAQAGKAYCDKNGYNTNYCFLVDFSIHSGKRRFFVWDFKGDSVKYASLCAHGYGKNSTVSKPVFSNVEGSYCSSLGKYKVGIRSYSKWGINIHYKLHGLEATNDNAFKRYIVLHSYTPLPETEVYPLHLPLGISQGCPVISDEVMRKVDGLLKAE
;
A
#
# COMPACT_ATOMS: atom_id res chain seq x y z
N LYS A 1 -0.81 25.27 15.99
CA LYS A 1 -0.66 24.05 16.82
C LYS A 1 -1.96 23.26 16.72
N CYS A 2 -2.11 22.43 15.70
CA CYS A 2 -3.20 21.45 15.66
C CYS A 2 -2.69 20.22 16.42
N ALA A 3 -3.28 19.99 17.58
CA ALA A 3 -3.09 18.74 18.31
C ALA A 3 -3.66 17.62 17.44
N ALA A 4 -2.84 16.63 17.11
CA ALA A 4 -3.31 15.41 16.48
C ALA A 4 -4.31 14.75 17.43
N SER A 5 -5.53 14.51 16.95
CA SER A 5 -6.54 13.82 17.74
C SER A 5 -6.08 12.39 17.99
N SER A 6 -6.32 11.87 19.20
CA SER A 6 -5.96 10.52 19.63
C SER A 6 -6.58 9.39 18.80
N SER A 7 -7.36 9.69 17.77
CA SER A 7 -8.01 8.73 16.87
C SER A 7 -7.12 8.26 15.72
N ASP A 8 -5.96 8.88 15.47
CA ASP A 8 -5.09 8.58 14.33
C ASP A 8 -3.91 7.66 14.69
N SER A 9 -3.81 7.20 15.93
CA SER A 9 -2.72 6.31 16.33
C SER A 9 -2.92 4.89 15.83
N VAL A 10 -1.86 4.29 15.26
CA VAL A 10 -1.83 2.88 14.87
C VAL A 10 -1.89 2.01 16.13
N PRO A 11 -2.77 0.98 16.19
CA PRO A 11 -2.82 0.08 17.34
C PRO A 11 -1.47 -0.60 17.59
N VAL A 12 -1.11 -0.76 18.87
CA VAL A 12 0.21 -1.29 19.29
C VAL A 12 0.54 -2.64 18.64
N LYS A 13 -0.42 -3.56 18.58
CA LYS A 13 -0.21 -4.88 17.95
C LYS A 13 0.06 -4.78 16.45
N VAL A 14 -0.60 -3.87 15.77
CA VAL A 14 -0.37 -3.61 14.34
C VAL A 14 1.01 -3.02 14.15
N GLU A 15 1.38 -2.02 14.92
CA GLU A 15 2.70 -1.39 14.85
C GLU A 15 3.82 -2.38 15.10
N GLN A 16 3.66 -3.32 16.03
CA GLN A 16 4.64 -4.36 16.30
C GLN A 16 4.85 -5.28 15.09
N ARG A 17 3.76 -5.73 14.44
CA ARG A 17 3.86 -6.53 13.20
C ARG A 17 4.53 -5.74 12.08
N LEU A 18 4.19 -4.47 11.94
CA LEU A 18 4.80 -3.59 10.93
C LEU A 18 6.30 -3.43 11.17
N ARG A 19 6.71 -3.24 12.43
CA ARG A 19 8.13 -3.12 12.80
C ARG A 19 8.92 -4.37 12.43
N GLU A 20 8.38 -5.55 12.69
CA GLU A 20 9.02 -6.83 12.32
C GLU A 20 9.20 -6.95 10.81
N LYS A 21 8.15 -6.62 10.04
CA LYS A 21 8.22 -6.61 8.57
C LYS A 21 9.16 -5.54 8.04
N ALA A 22 9.17 -4.37 8.64
CA ALA A 22 10.06 -3.28 8.27
C ALA A 22 11.53 -3.65 8.50
N GLN A 23 11.85 -4.31 9.61
CA GLN A 23 13.21 -4.78 9.88
C GLN A 23 13.69 -5.78 8.83
N ALA A 24 12.84 -6.73 8.45
CA ALA A 24 13.13 -7.66 7.36
C ALA A 24 13.28 -6.93 6.02
N GLY A 25 12.44 -5.95 5.76
CA GLY A 25 12.51 -5.10 4.57
C GLY A 25 13.78 -4.28 4.50
N LYS A 26 14.21 -3.70 5.63
CA LYS A 26 15.47 -2.95 5.70
C LYS A 26 16.67 -3.83 5.40
N ALA A 27 16.72 -5.03 5.99
CA ALA A 27 17.79 -5.99 5.73
C ALA A 27 17.86 -6.38 4.24
N TYR A 28 16.71 -6.56 3.61
CA TYR A 28 16.62 -6.82 2.18
C TYR A 28 17.13 -5.62 1.35
N CYS A 29 16.73 -4.41 1.71
CA CYS A 29 17.17 -3.18 1.04
C CYS A 29 18.69 -2.98 1.16
N ASP A 30 19.25 -3.18 2.36
CA ASP A 30 20.69 -3.09 2.60
C ASP A 30 21.46 -4.11 1.73
N LYS A 31 20.97 -5.34 1.66
CA LYS A 31 21.61 -6.41 0.89
C LYS A 31 21.57 -6.16 -0.61
N ASN A 32 20.50 -5.56 -1.11
CA ASN A 32 20.26 -5.40 -2.56
C ASN A 32 20.48 -3.97 -3.07
N GLY A 33 20.99 -3.06 -2.22
CA GLY A 33 21.30 -1.69 -2.62
C GLY A 33 20.07 -0.82 -2.86
N TYR A 34 18.94 -1.13 -2.27
CA TYR A 34 17.74 -0.29 -2.34
C TYR A 34 17.79 0.81 -1.30
N ASN A 35 16.96 1.86 -1.50
CA ASN A 35 16.85 2.97 -0.57
C ASN A 35 16.39 2.50 0.81
N THR A 36 17.04 3.00 1.87
CA THR A 36 16.77 2.65 3.26
C THR A 36 16.16 3.78 4.09
N ASN A 37 15.57 4.79 3.44
CA ASN A 37 14.87 5.84 4.15
C ASN A 37 13.45 5.43 4.55
N TYR A 38 12.70 4.86 3.61
CA TYR A 38 11.31 4.47 3.81
C TYR A 38 11.02 3.12 3.15
N CYS A 39 10.00 2.42 3.66
CA CYS A 39 9.34 1.35 2.92
C CYS A 39 7.82 1.50 3.07
N PHE A 40 7.09 0.87 2.16
CA PHE A 40 5.64 0.83 2.18
C PHE A 40 5.18 -0.56 2.58
N LEU A 41 4.26 -0.64 3.53
CA LEU A 41 3.72 -1.88 4.06
C LEU A 41 2.21 -1.89 3.88
N VAL A 42 1.68 -2.97 3.32
CA VAL A 42 0.24 -3.18 3.19
C VAL A 42 -0.13 -4.44 3.95
N ASP A 43 -1.02 -4.30 4.93
CA ASP A 43 -1.51 -5.43 5.72
C ASP A 43 -2.98 -5.68 5.39
N PHE A 44 -3.23 -6.59 4.45
CA PHE A 44 -4.57 -6.97 4.03
C PHE A 44 -5.34 -7.83 5.04
N SER A 45 -4.74 -8.21 6.16
CA SER A 45 -5.47 -8.82 7.27
C SER A 45 -6.28 -7.81 8.08
N ILE A 46 -5.97 -6.52 7.93
CA ILE A 46 -6.70 -5.43 8.56
C ILE A 46 -8.00 -5.19 7.79
N HIS A 47 -9.08 -4.88 8.53
CA HIS A 47 -10.39 -4.54 7.95
C HIS A 47 -10.27 -3.42 6.90
N SER A 48 -10.95 -3.55 5.77
CA SER A 48 -10.82 -2.59 4.66
C SER A 48 -11.27 -1.17 4.99
N GLY A 49 -12.11 -1.01 6.00
CA GLY A 49 -12.56 0.29 6.52
C GLY A 49 -11.55 0.95 7.45
N LYS A 50 -10.45 0.29 7.75
CA LYS A 50 -9.35 0.83 8.55
C LYS A 50 -8.11 1.07 7.69
N ARG A 51 -7.23 1.95 8.17
CA ARG A 51 -5.95 2.18 7.50
C ARG A 51 -5.13 0.89 7.51
N ARG A 52 -4.63 0.50 6.35
CA ARG A 52 -3.85 -0.73 6.16
C ARG A 52 -2.72 -0.60 5.14
N PHE A 53 -2.51 0.59 4.60
CA PHE A 53 -1.31 1.00 3.88
C PHE A 53 -0.51 1.93 4.79
N PHE A 54 0.80 1.66 4.96
CA PHE A 54 1.65 2.40 5.89
C PHE A 54 2.96 2.79 5.21
N VAL A 55 3.37 4.02 5.44
CA VAL A 55 4.73 4.46 5.13
C VAL A 55 5.55 4.33 6.40
N TRP A 56 6.52 3.42 6.39
CA TRP A 56 7.44 3.22 7.50
C TRP A 56 8.69 4.06 7.33
N ASP A 57 9.03 4.85 8.34
CA ASP A 57 10.25 5.61 8.42
C ASP A 57 11.32 4.79 9.15
N PHE A 58 12.32 4.31 8.43
CA PHE A 58 13.39 3.51 9.03
C PHE A 58 14.20 4.27 10.06
N LYS A 59 14.49 5.56 9.82
CA LYS A 59 15.24 6.38 10.74
C LYS A 59 14.48 6.65 12.04
N GLY A 60 13.20 6.94 11.95
CA GLY A 60 12.34 7.18 13.10
C GLY A 60 11.81 5.88 13.74
N ASP A 61 12.01 4.74 13.10
CA ASP A 61 11.51 3.41 13.52
C ASP A 61 10.02 3.44 13.86
N SER A 62 9.23 4.05 12.99
CA SER A 62 7.80 4.27 13.20
C SER A 62 7.03 4.49 11.91
N VAL A 63 5.71 4.41 11.99
CA VAL A 63 4.79 4.78 10.91
C VAL A 63 4.81 6.29 10.72
N LYS A 64 5.08 6.74 9.51
CA LYS A 64 5.05 8.16 9.14
C LYS A 64 3.68 8.58 8.60
N TYR A 65 3.09 7.79 7.72
CA TYR A 65 1.77 8.03 7.14
C TYR A 65 1.00 6.71 7.05
N ALA A 66 -0.32 6.79 7.08
CA ALA A 66 -1.21 5.65 6.91
C ALA A 66 -2.43 6.03 6.08
N SER A 67 -2.94 5.07 5.29
CA SER A 67 -4.08 5.25 4.40
C SER A 67 -4.97 4.03 4.37
N LEU A 68 -6.24 4.24 4.05
CA LEU A 68 -7.08 3.17 3.53
C LEU A 68 -6.45 2.61 2.25
N CYS A 69 -6.70 1.34 1.97
CA CYS A 69 -6.15 0.68 0.80
C CYS A 69 -7.15 -0.32 0.23
N ALA A 70 -7.55 -0.14 -1.01
CA ALA A 70 -8.43 -1.08 -1.69
C ALA A 70 -7.65 -2.31 -2.17
N HIS A 71 -8.31 -3.47 -2.15
CA HIS A 71 -7.80 -4.71 -2.72
C HIS A 71 -8.56 -5.09 -4.01
N GLY A 72 -7.96 -5.94 -4.83
CA GLY A 72 -8.55 -6.39 -6.09
C GLY A 72 -9.88 -7.12 -5.90
N TYR A 73 -10.79 -6.99 -6.87
CA TYR A 73 -12.13 -7.57 -6.79
C TYR A 73 -12.24 -8.98 -7.39
N GLY A 74 -11.17 -9.51 -7.94
CA GLY A 74 -11.21 -10.74 -8.72
C GLY A 74 -11.37 -12.02 -7.88
N LYS A 75 -11.70 -13.12 -8.56
CA LYS A 75 -11.73 -14.50 -8.00
C LYS A 75 -12.49 -14.65 -6.68
N ASN A 76 -13.74 -14.26 -6.63
CA ASN A 76 -14.55 -14.39 -5.41
C ASN A 76 -14.05 -13.56 -4.21
N SER A 77 -13.21 -12.56 -4.43
CA SER A 77 -12.89 -11.58 -3.39
C SER A 77 -14.17 -10.90 -2.92
N THR A 78 -14.26 -10.66 -1.62
CA THR A 78 -15.35 -9.89 -1.02
C THR A 78 -14.82 -8.62 -0.41
N VAL A 79 -15.69 -7.72 0.03
CA VAL A 79 -15.27 -6.50 0.70
C VAL A 79 -14.49 -6.80 1.99
N SER A 80 -14.78 -7.92 2.65
CA SER A 80 -14.14 -8.33 3.89
C SER A 80 -12.97 -9.29 3.70
N LYS A 81 -12.90 -9.99 2.55
CA LYS A 81 -11.94 -11.07 2.35
C LYS A 81 -11.34 -11.00 0.95
N PRO A 82 -10.13 -10.46 0.80
CA PRO A 82 -9.43 -10.50 -0.48
C PRO A 82 -8.97 -11.92 -0.82
N VAL A 83 -9.04 -12.26 -2.11
CA VAL A 83 -8.40 -13.46 -2.67
C VAL A 83 -7.17 -12.97 -3.45
N PHE A 84 -6.04 -13.61 -3.24
CA PHE A 84 -4.77 -13.21 -3.86
C PHE A 84 -4.43 -14.12 -5.03
N SER A 85 -3.85 -13.56 -6.08
CA SER A 85 -3.43 -14.30 -7.25
C SER A 85 -2.35 -13.54 -8.02
N ASN A 86 -1.43 -14.28 -8.62
CA ASN A 86 -0.40 -13.75 -9.53
C ASN A 86 -0.76 -14.01 -11.01
N VAL A 87 -1.94 -14.53 -11.27
CA VAL A 87 -2.38 -14.87 -12.64
C VAL A 87 -2.81 -13.61 -13.38
N GLU A 88 -2.32 -13.45 -14.62
CA GLU A 88 -2.72 -12.37 -15.51
C GLU A 88 -4.22 -12.45 -15.80
N GLY A 89 -4.91 -11.30 -15.70
CA GLY A 89 -6.36 -11.23 -15.86
C GLY A 89 -7.19 -11.66 -14.66
N SER A 90 -6.55 -11.98 -13.52
CA SER A 90 -7.27 -12.40 -12.31
C SER A 90 -7.97 -11.27 -11.56
N TYR A 91 -7.55 -10.02 -11.76
CA TYR A 91 -8.01 -8.83 -11.02
C TYR A 91 -7.82 -8.93 -9.51
N CYS A 92 -6.91 -9.80 -9.06
CA CYS A 92 -6.57 -9.96 -7.66
C CYS A 92 -5.31 -9.16 -7.30
N SER A 93 -5.23 -8.73 -6.05
CA SER A 93 -3.96 -8.28 -5.47
C SER A 93 -3.01 -9.48 -5.33
N SER A 94 -1.73 -9.23 -5.33
CA SER A 94 -0.70 -10.26 -5.14
C SER A 94 0.13 -9.94 -3.90
N LEU A 95 0.33 -10.93 -3.05
CA LEU A 95 1.17 -10.80 -1.86
C LEU A 95 2.65 -10.96 -2.20
N GLY A 96 3.50 -10.32 -1.42
CA GLY A 96 4.95 -10.45 -1.53
C GLY A 96 5.67 -9.11 -1.49
N LYS A 97 6.98 -9.17 -1.67
CA LYS A 97 7.84 -8.00 -1.76
C LYS A 97 7.81 -7.38 -3.16
N TYR A 98 7.85 -6.06 -3.20
CA TYR A 98 7.88 -5.29 -4.44
C TYR A 98 9.03 -4.29 -4.43
N LYS A 99 9.59 -4.05 -5.60
CA LYS A 99 10.40 -2.87 -5.87
C LYS A 99 9.50 -1.78 -6.45
N VAL A 100 9.56 -0.58 -5.90
CA VAL A 100 8.89 0.59 -6.47
C VAL A 100 9.72 1.09 -7.66
N GLY A 101 9.10 1.16 -8.82
CA GLY A 101 9.75 1.50 -10.08
C GLY A 101 9.43 2.92 -10.55
N ILE A 102 9.29 3.07 -11.85
CA ILE A 102 9.18 4.37 -12.54
C ILE A 102 7.86 5.07 -12.20
N ARG A 103 7.95 6.39 -11.99
CA ARG A 103 6.83 7.32 -11.89
C ARG A 103 6.25 7.58 -13.28
N SER A 104 4.93 7.52 -13.42
CA SER A 104 4.24 7.77 -14.70
C SER A 104 2.88 8.42 -14.47
N TYR A 105 2.28 8.90 -15.56
CA TYR A 105 0.92 9.45 -15.55
C TYR A 105 -0.11 8.35 -15.27
N SER A 106 -1.11 8.70 -14.45
CA SER A 106 -2.31 7.90 -14.20
C SER A 106 -3.55 8.74 -14.49
N LYS A 107 -4.59 8.11 -15.04
CA LYS A 107 -5.89 8.77 -15.19
C LYS A 107 -6.69 8.84 -13.88
N TRP A 108 -6.21 8.21 -12.82
CA TRP A 108 -6.90 8.11 -11.52
C TRP A 108 -6.22 8.98 -10.46
N GLY A 109 -7.01 9.41 -9.48
CA GLY A 109 -6.51 10.10 -8.30
C GLY A 109 -5.75 11.38 -8.62
N ILE A 110 -4.53 11.49 -8.10
CA ILE A 110 -3.66 12.66 -8.34
C ILE A 110 -2.95 12.63 -9.70
N ASN A 111 -3.36 11.73 -10.59
CA ASN A 111 -2.81 11.55 -11.93
C ASN A 111 -1.37 11.04 -11.97
N ILE A 112 -0.93 10.35 -10.94
CA ILE A 112 0.41 9.79 -10.81
C ILE A 112 0.31 8.35 -10.33
N HIS A 113 1.14 7.48 -10.89
CA HIS A 113 1.37 6.14 -10.38
C HIS A 113 2.85 5.79 -10.37
N TYR A 114 3.20 4.80 -9.56
CA TYR A 114 4.50 4.17 -9.56
C TYR A 114 4.37 2.72 -9.97
N LYS A 115 5.17 2.30 -10.94
CA LYS A 115 5.25 0.89 -11.35
C LYS A 115 5.72 0.04 -10.18
N LEU A 116 5.19 -1.17 -10.06
CA LEU A 116 5.58 -2.14 -9.04
C LEU A 116 6.16 -3.38 -9.71
N HIS A 117 7.36 -3.76 -9.28
CA HIS A 117 8.02 -4.99 -9.73
C HIS A 117 7.95 -6.03 -8.61
N GLY A 118 7.29 -7.15 -8.86
CA GLY A 118 7.23 -8.25 -7.90
C GLY A 118 8.57 -8.97 -7.79
N LEU A 119 9.00 -9.24 -6.58
CA LEU A 119 10.30 -9.84 -6.27
C LEU A 119 10.20 -11.29 -5.80
N GLU A 120 8.99 -11.86 -5.80
CA GLU A 120 8.71 -13.22 -5.33
C GLU A 120 7.82 -13.96 -6.32
N ALA A 121 7.79 -15.30 -6.22
CA ALA A 121 6.95 -16.14 -7.08
C ALA A 121 5.45 -15.81 -6.97
N THR A 122 5.02 -15.29 -5.81
CA THR A 122 3.62 -14.90 -5.57
C THR A 122 3.21 -13.61 -6.27
N ASN A 123 4.15 -12.82 -6.79
CA ASN A 123 3.88 -11.51 -7.40
C ASN A 123 4.78 -11.15 -8.59
N ASP A 124 5.57 -12.07 -9.11
CA ASP A 124 6.53 -11.78 -10.17
C ASP A 124 5.91 -11.39 -11.51
N ASN A 125 4.61 -11.56 -11.69
CA ASN A 125 3.86 -11.05 -12.83
C ASN A 125 3.31 -9.62 -12.63
N ALA A 126 3.58 -8.98 -11.51
CA ALA A 126 2.96 -7.70 -11.16
C ALA A 126 3.21 -6.62 -12.23
N PHE A 127 4.44 -6.44 -12.68
CA PHE A 127 4.77 -5.46 -13.71
C PHE A 127 4.03 -5.75 -15.03
N LYS A 128 4.03 -6.99 -15.46
CA LYS A 128 3.31 -7.45 -16.67
C LYS A 128 1.80 -7.24 -16.55
N ARG A 129 1.25 -7.43 -15.36
CA ARG A 129 -0.17 -7.25 -15.06
C ARG A 129 -0.57 -5.77 -14.88
N TYR A 130 0.34 -4.82 -15.05
CA TYR A 130 0.10 -3.40 -14.78
C TYR A 130 -0.32 -3.10 -13.33
N ILE A 131 0.24 -3.85 -12.38
CA ILE A 131 0.06 -3.53 -10.95
C ILE A 131 0.91 -2.32 -10.63
N VAL A 132 0.25 -1.24 -10.21
CA VAL A 132 0.88 0.05 -9.91
C VAL A 132 0.32 0.60 -8.61
N LEU A 133 1.11 1.40 -7.92
CA LEU A 133 0.65 2.18 -6.76
C LEU A 133 0.04 3.48 -7.27
N HIS A 134 -1.24 3.70 -7.00
CA HIS A 134 -1.94 4.93 -7.37
C HIS A 134 -3.00 5.29 -6.34
N SER A 135 -3.55 6.48 -6.46
CA SER A 135 -4.68 6.92 -5.64
C SER A 135 -5.99 6.94 -6.42
N TYR A 136 -7.08 7.06 -5.68
CA TYR A 136 -8.44 7.19 -6.22
C TYR A 136 -9.18 8.24 -5.41
N THR A 137 -9.61 9.32 -6.06
CA THR A 137 -10.14 10.51 -5.37
C THR A 137 -11.35 10.22 -4.46
N PRO A 138 -12.32 9.36 -4.83
CA PRO A 138 -13.43 9.03 -3.93
C PRO A 138 -13.04 8.21 -2.70
N LEU A 139 -11.81 7.72 -2.60
CA LEU A 139 -11.36 6.96 -1.43
C LEU A 139 -11.28 7.91 -0.22
N PRO A 140 -11.94 7.60 0.92
CA PRO A 140 -11.92 8.48 2.09
C PRO A 140 -10.52 8.65 2.67
N GLU A 141 -10.26 9.83 3.23
CA GLU A 141 -9.01 10.12 3.96
C GLU A 141 -9.06 9.60 5.41
N THR A 142 -10.25 9.33 5.94
CA THR A 142 -10.47 8.82 7.28
C THR A 142 -11.02 7.41 7.27
N GLU A 143 -10.83 6.68 8.38
CA GLU A 143 -11.39 5.34 8.55
C GLU A 143 -12.92 5.37 8.48
N VAL A 144 -13.50 4.37 7.83
CA VAL A 144 -14.96 4.20 7.68
C VAL A 144 -15.49 2.98 8.43
N TYR A 145 -14.63 2.29 9.16
CA TYR A 145 -15.03 1.15 10.02
C TYR A 145 -16.26 1.52 10.87
N PRO A 146 -17.28 0.68 11.01
CA PRO A 146 -17.33 -0.74 10.58
C PRO A 146 -17.72 -0.98 9.11
N LEU A 147 -17.88 0.07 8.31
CA LEU A 147 -18.12 -0.10 6.87
C LEU A 147 -16.84 -0.56 6.17
N HIS A 148 -17.01 -1.35 5.12
CA HIS A 148 -15.92 -1.75 4.22
C HIS A 148 -15.80 -0.78 3.05
N LEU A 149 -14.62 -0.74 2.43
CA LEU A 149 -14.47 -0.16 1.11
C LEU A 149 -15.24 -1.01 0.09
N PRO A 150 -15.94 -0.38 -0.89
CA PRO A 150 -16.62 -1.15 -1.93
C PRO A 150 -15.62 -1.91 -2.80
N LEU A 151 -16.05 -3.04 -3.37
CA LEU A 151 -15.31 -3.72 -4.43
C LEU A 151 -15.41 -2.93 -5.75
N GLY A 152 -14.43 -3.14 -6.62
CA GLY A 152 -14.40 -2.50 -7.95
C GLY A 152 -13.50 -1.27 -8.02
N ILE A 153 -13.00 -0.76 -6.92
CA ILE A 153 -12.01 0.32 -6.89
C ILE A 153 -10.68 -0.16 -7.47
N SER A 154 -10.29 -1.39 -7.18
CA SER A 154 -9.01 -1.95 -7.60
C SER A 154 -9.19 -3.20 -8.46
N GLN A 155 -8.39 -3.29 -9.53
CA GLN A 155 -8.21 -4.49 -10.37
C GLN A 155 -6.92 -5.24 -10.00
N GLY A 156 -6.51 -5.13 -8.73
CA GLY A 156 -5.29 -5.75 -8.19
C GLY A 156 -4.26 -4.76 -7.68
N CYS A 157 -4.28 -3.52 -8.14
CA CYS A 157 -3.39 -2.47 -7.66
C CYS A 157 -3.66 -2.12 -6.20
N PRO A 158 -2.63 -1.80 -5.39
CA PRO A 158 -2.84 -1.13 -4.12
C PRO A 158 -3.28 0.32 -4.39
N VAL A 159 -4.53 0.63 -4.06
CA VAL A 159 -5.13 1.94 -4.29
C VAL A 159 -5.30 2.65 -2.96
N ILE A 160 -4.71 3.82 -2.83
CA ILE A 160 -4.68 4.61 -1.59
C ILE A 160 -5.36 5.97 -1.76
N SER A 161 -5.47 6.73 -0.67
CA SER A 161 -6.06 8.06 -0.69
C SER A 161 -5.17 9.09 -1.39
N ASP A 162 -5.78 10.13 -1.95
CA ASP A 162 -5.06 11.19 -2.66
C ASP A 162 -4.06 11.92 -1.76
N GLU A 163 -4.43 12.24 -0.53
CA GLU A 163 -3.55 12.95 0.40
C GLU A 163 -2.28 12.16 0.69
N VAL A 164 -2.42 10.88 1.01
CA VAL A 164 -1.26 10.02 1.29
C VAL A 164 -0.46 9.77 0.02
N MET A 165 -1.10 9.64 -1.13
CA MET A 165 -0.38 9.50 -2.40
C MET A 165 0.47 10.74 -2.72
N ARG A 166 -0.01 11.96 -2.43
CA ARG A 166 0.81 13.18 -2.58
C ARG A 166 2.04 13.14 -1.68
N LYS A 167 1.89 12.66 -0.45
CA LYS A 167 3.02 12.50 0.49
C LYS A 167 4.02 11.47 0.02
N VAL A 168 3.52 10.31 -0.44
CA VAL A 168 4.36 9.25 -1.03
C VAL A 168 5.11 9.75 -2.26
N ASP A 169 4.44 10.44 -3.16
CA ASP A 169 5.05 11.04 -4.35
C ASP A 169 6.16 12.01 -3.96
N GLY A 170 5.92 12.84 -2.96
CA GLY A 170 6.93 13.77 -2.42
C GLY A 170 8.17 13.06 -1.89
N LEU A 171 7.99 11.96 -1.16
CA LEU A 171 9.10 11.16 -0.65
C LEU A 171 9.90 10.49 -1.78
N LEU A 172 9.21 9.90 -2.74
CA LEU A 172 9.85 9.16 -3.84
C LEU A 172 10.56 10.09 -4.83
N LYS A 173 10.06 11.30 -5.06
CA LYS A 173 10.73 12.28 -5.92
C LYS A 173 12.00 12.87 -5.28
N ALA A 174 12.11 12.84 -3.98
CA ALA A 174 13.29 13.36 -3.25
C ALA A 174 14.46 12.36 -3.22
N GLU A 175 14.30 11.15 -3.76
CA GLU A 175 15.28 10.05 -3.73
C GLU A 175 15.99 9.84 -5.07
#